data_4d8f4822aa8b02406bd5a9774bf23e6d
#
_entry.id   4d8f4822aa8b02406bd5a9774bf23e6d
#
_cell.length_a   1.000
_cell.length_b   1.000
_cell.length_c   1.000
_cell.angle_alpha   90.00
_cell.angle_beta   90.00
_cell.angle_gamma   90.00
#
_symmetry.space_group_name_H-M   'P 1'
#
loop_
_entity.id
_entity.type
_entity.pdbx_description
1 polymer ?
#
loop_
_entity_poly.entity_id
_entity_poly.type
_entity_poly.pdbx_seq_one_letter_code
_entity_poly.pdbx_strand_id
1 'polypeptide(L)'
;MGRKFKELLLAVKTGKEVSKKGILAGYLNTIYFGRGAYGVQAAARAFFYTDASKLTLSQSAVLAAVLNSPSNFDPSGGVGARERLLQRYRYVLDGMLEAGNITQAQHDEAYRQLPKFPKVPDYNRWAGTDGYLMKLVYDELIARGFSDQQIKGGGLKVTTTLDRKDQQAAVAAGQKYKKVAGRNAGPEGAKNLHPALASVDVSSGGVLALYGGDDYISNTRDWALTARPAASTFKTYAAIAGMRHGFSLRSRLEGNAFTPDGDSTEVHNENDRNYGTVSLRQAIAKSINTAFVDMVSRIKNGPRAVVQAATDAGLSQGTGWDLNNRIALGTAEVSPLAQAGGYATIANDGKRVTPHIVDKVVDQSGKVLYQAPTPSKQTIEADISHDVSYALQSVVEEGTGRIVAGFDHHVAGKTGTSGVGHGVTSAWFVAYTKQITTAVMFVAGDSGNENLDRYAREGATGFHGGDYPARTWLDYMQTAMRGMPNKSFAAPDWVNLSGKHYGSTNRPQVSVEDDSDRDRSNQNDPESLGRPSPTPTRTSASSPEPSSAPSREQSSEPSATRTASAHTHTSKPTQTSQPAHTSRPTHTSTHTSRPTSGETTHGGNQLSGRAQNG
;
A
#
# COMPACT_ATOMS: atom_id res chain seq x y z
N MET A 1 -16.03 14.62 40.13
CA MET A 1 -17.17 15.55 40.08
C MET A 1 -17.19 16.49 38.86
N GLY A 2 -16.07 16.95 38.29
CA GLY A 2 -16.05 17.92 37.17
C GLY A 2 -16.74 17.46 35.87
N ARG A 3 -16.73 16.15 35.52
CA ARG A 3 -17.38 15.64 34.30
C ARG A 3 -18.90 15.81 34.36
N LYS A 4 -19.53 15.39 35.47
CA LYS A 4 -21.00 15.48 35.63
C LYS A 4 -21.49 16.91 35.66
N PHE A 5 -20.70 17.84 36.22
CA PHE A 5 -21.03 19.25 36.20
C PHE A 5 -20.97 19.86 34.78
N LYS A 6 -19.96 19.48 33.98
CA LYS A 6 -19.89 19.86 32.55
C LYS A 6 -21.04 19.26 31.73
N GLU A 7 -21.40 18.01 31.96
CA GLU A 7 -22.55 17.37 31.32
C GLU A 7 -23.86 18.10 31.63
N LEU A 8 -24.07 18.53 32.88
CA LEU A 8 -25.25 19.29 33.30
C LEU A 8 -25.32 20.66 32.58
N LEU A 9 -24.20 21.42 32.57
CA LEU A 9 -24.15 22.72 31.90
C LEU A 9 -24.39 22.59 30.38
N LEU A 10 -23.82 21.56 29.74
CA LEU A 10 -24.04 21.28 28.33
C LEU A 10 -25.49 20.89 28.05
N ALA A 11 -26.11 20.07 28.90
CA ALA A 11 -27.51 19.69 28.76
C ALA A 11 -28.45 20.92 28.84
N VAL A 12 -28.23 21.83 29.81
CA VAL A 12 -29.00 23.09 29.93
C VAL A 12 -28.79 23.97 28.69
N LYS A 13 -27.54 24.11 28.22
CA LYS A 13 -27.21 24.89 27.04
C LYS A 13 -27.90 24.31 25.80
N THR A 14 -27.75 23.02 25.58
CA THR A 14 -28.37 22.30 24.43
C THR A 14 -29.91 22.43 24.47
N GLY A 15 -30.52 22.31 25.67
CA GLY A 15 -31.97 22.45 25.81
C GLY A 15 -32.50 23.87 25.53
N LYS A 16 -31.63 24.88 25.62
CA LYS A 16 -31.97 26.27 25.25
C LYS A 16 -31.73 26.59 23.78
N GLU A 17 -30.71 26.02 23.19
CA GLU A 17 -30.25 26.36 21.83
C GLU A 17 -30.79 25.41 20.73
N VAL A 18 -31.17 24.18 21.09
CA VAL A 18 -31.60 23.15 20.14
C VAL A 18 -33.05 22.75 20.40
N SER A 19 -33.88 22.67 19.34
CA SER A 19 -35.25 22.22 19.47
C SER A 19 -35.33 20.77 19.96
N LYS A 20 -36.45 20.39 20.63
CA LYS A 20 -36.69 19.00 21.07
C LYS A 20 -36.53 17.99 19.93
N LYS A 21 -37.03 18.32 18.71
CA LYS A 21 -36.85 17.50 17.51
C LYS A 21 -35.38 17.37 17.12
N GLY A 22 -34.62 18.46 17.21
CA GLY A 22 -33.17 18.48 16.95
C GLY A 22 -32.39 17.62 17.95
N ILE A 23 -32.74 17.69 19.24
CA ILE A 23 -32.13 16.84 20.29
C ILE A 23 -32.44 15.36 20.02
N LEU A 24 -33.70 15.01 19.70
CA LEU A 24 -34.08 13.64 19.39
C LEU A 24 -33.40 13.13 18.12
N ALA A 25 -33.31 13.95 17.09
CA ALA A 25 -32.59 13.58 15.87
C ALA A 25 -31.10 13.36 16.13
N GLY A 26 -30.46 14.25 16.92
CA GLY A 26 -29.07 14.07 17.35
C GLY A 26 -28.87 12.77 18.13
N TYR A 27 -29.77 12.47 19.09
CA TYR A 27 -29.75 11.24 19.86
C TYR A 27 -29.88 10.00 18.95
N LEU A 28 -30.91 9.94 18.10
CA LEU A 28 -31.17 8.80 17.23
C LEU A 28 -30.06 8.58 16.20
N ASN A 29 -29.35 9.63 15.79
CA ASN A 29 -28.25 9.53 14.83
C ASN A 29 -26.91 9.13 15.45
N THR A 30 -26.78 9.16 16.80
CA THR A 30 -25.47 8.93 17.46
C THR A 30 -25.46 7.77 18.44
N ILE A 31 -26.63 7.39 18.99
CA ILE A 31 -26.71 6.33 19.99
C ILE A 31 -26.34 4.95 19.43
N TYR A 32 -25.76 4.12 20.28
CA TYR A 32 -25.40 2.73 19.93
C TYR A 32 -26.61 1.80 20.06
N PHE A 33 -26.96 1.08 18.99
CA PHE A 33 -28.07 0.14 18.92
C PHE A 33 -27.65 -1.34 19.03
N GLY A 34 -26.37 -1.65 19.17
CA GLY A 34 -25.86 -3.02 19.06
C GLY A 34 -25.35 -3.33 17.63
N ARG A 35 -24.76 -4.52 17.43
CA ARG A 35 -24.24 -5.00 16.13
C ARG A 35 -23.27 -4.03 15.46
N GLY A 36 -22.50 -3.25 16.24
CA GLY A 36 -21.64 -2.21 15.70
C GLY A 36 -22.36 -1.00 15.08
N ALA A 37 -23.69 -0.89 15.24
CA ALA A 37 -24.50 0.15 14.64
C ALA A 37 -24.63 1.37 15.57
N TYR A 38 -24.05 2.49 15.17
CA TYR A 38 -24.25 3.80 15.75
C TYR A 38 -25.20 4.60 14.84
N GLY A 39 -26.29 5.09 15.42
CA GLY A 39 -27.37 5.78 14.71
C GLY A 39 -28.42 4.85 14.10
N VAL A 40 -29.65 5.38 14.00
CA VAL A 40 -30.85 4.63 13.56
C VAL A 40 -30.74 4.08 12.13
N GLN A 41 -30.05 4.80 11.23
CA GLN A 41 -29.86 4.35 9.86
C GLN A 41 -28.96 3.10 9.79
N ALA A 42 -27.86 3.09 10.56
CA ALA A 42 -26.99 1.92 10.67
C ALA A 42 -27.72 0.76 11.37
N ALA A 43 -28.52 1.03 12.40
CA ALA A 43 -29.32 0.05 13.09
C ALA A 43 -30.39 -0.60 12.18
N ALA A 44 -31.11 0.19 11.40
CA ALA A 44 -32.08 -0.31 10.44
C ALA A 44 -31.46 -1.30 9.44
N ARG A 45 -30.24 -1.00 8.97
CA ARG A 45 -29.48 -1.90 8.10
C ARG A 45 -28.97 -3.14 8.82
N ALA A 46 -28.42 -2.99 10.04
CA ALA A 46 -27.85 -4.10 10.81
C ALA A 46 -28.90 -5.09 11.32
N PHE A 47 -30.12 -4.65 11.62
CA PHE A 47 -31.18 -5.50 12.15
C PHE A 47 -32.16 -5.98 11.08
N PHE A 48 -32.45 -5.15 10.05
CA PHE A 48 -33.53 -5.38 9.10
C PHE A 48 -33.14 -5.29 7.63
N TYR A 49 -31.88 -4.96 7.33
CA TYR A 49 -31.37 -4.80 5.96
C TYR A 49 -32.20 -3.79 5.13
N THR A 50 -32.63 -2.71 5.79
CA THR A 50 -33.47 -1.65 5.20
C THR A 50 -32.98 -0.26 5.62
N ASP A 51 -33.54 0.78 5.01
CA ASP A 51 -33.28 2.17 5.41
C ASP A 51 -34.19 2.59 6.57
N ALA A 52 -33.72 3.52 7.42
CA ALA A 52 -34.48 4.02 8.56
C ALA A 52 -35.86 4.58 8.16
N SER A 53 -35.94 5.25 7.01
CA SER A 53 -37.20 5.80 6.47
C SER A 53 -38.23 4.75 6.03
N LYS A 54 -37.81 3.47 5.92
CA LYS A 54 -38.66 2.34 5.49
C LYS A 54 -39.01 1.39 6.63
N LEU A 55 -38.62 1.72 7.87
CA LEU A 55 -38.93 0.90 9.04
C LEU A 55 -40.43 0.83 9.27
N THR A 56 -40.94 -0.37 9.50
CA THR A 56 -42.31 -0.58 9.97
C THR A 56 -42.45 -0.21 11.46
N LEU A 57 -43.69 -0.10 11.94
CA LEU A 57 -43.96 0.10 13.36
C LEU A 57 -43.24 -0.93 14.23
N SER A 58 -43.42 -2.23 13.90
CA SER A 58 -42.79 -3.32 14.64
C SER A 58 -41.28 -3.26 14.61
N GLN A 59 -40.69 -2.92 13.48
CA GLN A 59 -39.23 -2.75 13.37
C GLN A 59 -38.71 -1.56 14.19
N SER A 60 -39.44 -0.45 14.19
CA SER A 60 -39.13 0.74 14.99
C SER A 60 -39.20 0.45 16.47
N ALA A 61 -40.24 -0.27 16.92
CA ALA A 61 -40.42 -0.69 18.31
C ALA A 61 -39.28 -1.63 18.78
N VAL A 62 -38.79 -2.53 17.91
CA VAL A 62 -37.59 -3.35 18.22
C VAL A 62 -36.37 -2.47 18.41
N LEU A 63 -36.09 -1.51 17.52
CA LEU A 63 -34.95 -0.63 17.68
C LEU A 63 -35.03 0.21 18.95
N ALA A 64 -36.23 0.67 19.33
CA ALA A 64 -36.45 1.34 20.61
C ALA A 64 -36.21 0.39 21.81
N ALA A 65 -36.62 -0.87 21.70
CA ALA A 65 -36.43 -1.88 22.75
C ALA A 65 -34.93 -2.19 22.99
N VAL A 66 -34.14 -2.33 21.91
CA VAL A 66 -32.70 -2.69 22.02
C VAL A 66 -31.85 -1.57 22.61
N LEU A 67 -32.26 -0.30 22.54
CA LEU A 67 -31.53 0.83 23.12
C LEU A 67 -31.28 0.68 24.64
N ASN A 68 -32.16 0.01 25.36
CA ASN A 68 -32.05 -0.16 26.80
C ASN A 68 -30.83 -1.01 27.19
N SER A 69 -30.53 -2.06 26.43
CA SER A 69 -29.35 -2.91 26.61
C SER A 69 -29.05 -3.67 25.30
N PRO A 70 -28.30 -3.05 24.36
CA PRO A 70 -28.14 -3.56 23.01
C PRO A 70 -27.67 -5.02 22.92
N SER A 71 -26.69 -5.41 23.74
CA SER A 71 -26.17 -6.78 23.75
C SER A 71 -27.14 -7.80 24.35
N ASN A 72 -27.94 -7.38 25.34
CA ASN A 72 -28.89 -8.26 26.04
C ASN A 72 -30.17 -8.50 25.23
N PHE A 73 -30.57 -7.54 24.42
CA PHE A 73 -31.78 -7.58 23.60
C PHE A 73 -31.52 -7.87 22.11
N ASP A 74 -30.27 -8.22 21.74
CA ASP A 74 -30.00 -8.70 20.38
C ASP A 74 -30.65 -10.08 20.18
N PRO A 75 -31.54 -10.24 19.18
CA PRO A 75 -32.23 -11.51 18.93
C PRO A 75 -31.30 -12.66 18.51
N SER A 76 -30.03 -12.39 18.17
CA SER A 76 -28.98 -13.37 17.89
C SER A 76 -28.11 -13.70 19.11
N GLY A 77 -28.37 -13.09 20.27
CA GLY A 77 -27.53 -13.15 21.47
C GLY A 77 -27.62 -14.45 22.31
N GLY A 78 -27.96 -15.59 21.70
CA GLY A 78 -27.98 -16.89 22.36
C GLY A 78 -29.32 -17.24 23.03
N VAL A 79 -29.28 -18.23 23.94
CA VAL A 79 -30.48 -18.79 24.59
C VAL A 79 -31.27 -17.71 25.34
N GLY A 80 -32.57 -17.63 25.12
CA GLY A 80 -33.50 -16.70 25.79
C GLY A 80 -33.40 -15.23 25.30
N ALA A 81 -32.55 -14.90 24.33
CA ALA A 81 -32.40 -13.53 23.87
C ALA A 81 -33.67 -13.00 23.17
N ARG A 82 -34.34 -13.85 22.40
CA ARG A 82 -35.60 -13.48 21.71
C ARG A 82 -36.75 -13.26 22.69
N GLU A 83 -36.84 -14.04 23.75
CA GLU A 83 -37.83 -13.88 24.83
C GLU A 83 -37.62 -12.58 25.59
N ARG A 84 -36.36 -12.26 25.95
CA ARG A 84 -36.04 -10.97 26.58
C ARG A 84 -36.40 -9.78 25.68
N LEU A 85 -36.05 -9.90 24.41
CA LEU A 85 -36.42 -8.87 23.43
C LEU A 85 -37.95 -8.77 23.30
N LEU A 86 -38.68 -9.89 23.21
CA LEU A 86 -40.14 -9.87 23.07
C LEU A 86 -40.83 -9.17 24.24
N GLN A 87 -40.37 -9.46 25.50
CA GLN A 87 -40.88 -8.78 26.69
C GLN A 87 -40.64 -7.27 26.63
N ARG A 88 -39.41 -6.85 26.25
CA ARG A 88 -39.07 -5.43 26.16
C ARG A 88 -39.78 -4.74 24.99
N TYR A 89 -39.96 -5.43 23.88
CA TYR A 89 -40.67 -4.96 22.69
C TYR A 89 -42.18 -4.71 23.02
N ARG A 90 -42.82 -5.63 23.75
CA ARG A 90 -44.20 -5.47 24.22
C ARG A 90 -44.34 -4.28 25.16
N TYR A 91 -43.42 -4.12 26.12
CA TYR A 91 -43.36 -2.94 26.97
C TYR A 91 -43.26 -1.63 26.20
N VAL A 92 -42.50 -1.59 25.09
CA VAL A 92 -42.44 -0.40 24.21
C VAL A 92 -43.77 -0.16 23.51
N LEU A 93 -44.42 -1.20 23.00
CA LEU A 93 -45.73 -1.06 22.33
C LEU A 93 -46.83 -0.58 23.30
N ASP A 94 -46.86 -1.14 24.54
CA ASP A 94 -47.77 -0.70 25.58
C ASP A 94 -47.60 0.80 25.86
N GLY A 95 -46.35 1.25 26.06
CA GLY A 95 -46.09 2.69 26.24
C GLY A 95 -46.41 3.57 25.02
N MET A 96 -46.31 3.03 23.79
CA MET A 96 -46.72 3.78 22.58
C MET A 96 -48.22 3.91 22.48
N LEU A 97 -48.98 2.89 22.91
CA LEU A 97 -50.44 2.95 22.97
C LEU A 97 -50.92 3.92 24.07
N GLU A 98 -50.36 3.81 25.27
CA GLU A 98 -50.63 4.70 26.42
C GLU A 98 -50.39 6.16 26.06
N ALA A 99 -49.31 6.44 25.36
CA ALA A 99 -48.93 7.77 24.88
C ALA A 99 -49.77 8.25 23.68
N GLY A 100 -50.69 7.45 23.17
CA GLY A 100 -51.53 7.77 22.01
C GLY A 100 -50.79 7.87 20.67
N ASN A 101 -49.60 7.28 20.58
CA ASN A 101 -48.77 7.30 19.37
C ASN A 101 -49.19 6.23 18.34
N ILE A 102 -49.91 5.19 18.78
CA ILE A 102 -50.49 4.13 17.95
C ILE A 102 -51.91 3.84 18.35
N THR A 103 -52.73 3.32 17.43
CA THR A 103 -54.10 2.88 17.71
C THR A 103 -54.10 1.49 18.36
N GLN A 104 -55.21 1.10 19.01
CA GLN A 104 -55.39 -0.23 19.57
C GLN A 104 -55.20 -1.31 18.51
N ALA A 105 -55.73 -1.12 17.30
CA ALA A 105 -55.57 -2.09 16.22
C ALA A 105 -54.12 -2.27 15.78
N GLN A 106 -53.33 -1.18 15.69
CA GLN A 106 -51.92 -1.24 15.39
C GLN A 106 -51.11 -1.91 16.51
N HIS A 107 -51.49 -1.64 17.77
CA HIS A 107 -50.88 -2.30 18.92
C HIS A 107 -51.13 -3.82 18.85
N ASP A 108 -52.40 -4.26 18.72
CA ASP A 108 -52.77 -5.67 18.75
C ASP A 108 -52.15 -6.47 17.60
N GLU A 109 -52.03 -5.85 16.42
CA GLU A 109 -51.30 -6.46 15.30
C GLU A 109 -49.84 -6.66 15.61
N ALA A 110 -49.14 -5.61 16.09
CA ALA A 110 -47.72 -5.65 16.38
C ALA A 110 -47.39 -6.53 17.57
N TYR A 111 -48.22 -6.57 18.61
CA TYR A 111 -47.99 -7.24 19.89
C TYR A 111 -47.90 -8.77 19.79
N ARG A 112 -48.50 -9.37 18.75
CA ARG A 112 -48.60 -10.82 18.55
C ARG A 112 -47.22 -11.47 18.48
N GLN A 113 -46.29 -10.88 17.74
CA GLN A 113 -44.98 -11.46 17.50
C GLN A 113 -43.94 -10.39 17.10
N LEU A 114 -42.66 -10.73 17.33
CA LEU A 114 -41.55 -9.93 16.81
C LEU A 114 -41.57 -9.92 15.26
N PRO A 115 -41.13 -8.81 14.63
CA PRO A 115 -40.92 -8.79 13.19
C PRO A 115 -39.90 -9.82 12.75
N LYS A 116 -39.93 -10.20 11.47
CA LYS A 116 -38.91 -11.06 10.89
C LYS A 116 -37.56 -10.34 10.89
N PHE A 117 -36.53 -11.04 11.35
CA PHE A 117 -35.16 -10.60 11.23
C PHE A 117 -34.57 -11.29 10.00
N PRO A 118 -34.32 -10.57 8.89
CA PRO A 118 -33.68 -11.16 7.73
C PRO A 118 -32.27 -11.61 8.12
N LYS A 119 -31.75 -12.62 7.44
CA LYS A 119 -30.35 -12.97 7.53
C LYS A 119 -29.57 -11.81 6.87
N VAL A 120 -29.11 -10.88 7.70
CA VAL A 120 -28.18 -9.85 7.26
C VAL A 120 -26.90 -10.60 6.88
N PRO A 121 -26.38 -10.42 5.68
CA PRO A 121 -25.05 -10.96 5.38
C PRO A 121 -24.09 -10.53 6.48
N ASP A 122 -23.28 -11.43 6.97
CA ASP A 122 -22.18 -11.11 7.90
C ASP A 122 -21.16 -10.23 7.16
N TYR A 123 -21.58 -8.99 6.88
CA TYR A 123 -20.71 -7.98 6.32
C TYR A 123 -19.86 -7.42 7.45
N ASN A 124 -18.83 -8.19 7.80
CA ASN A 124 -17.79 -7.65 8.63
C ASN A 124 -16.93 -6.72 7.78
N ARG A 125 -17.19 -5.40 7.90
CA ARG A 125 -16.42 -4.36 7.18
C ARG A 125 -14.91 -4.40 7.45
N TRP A 126 -14.50 -5.17 8.45
CA TRP A 126 -13.10 -5.41 8.79
C TRP A 126 -12.55 -6.69 8.15
N ALA A 127 -13.39 -7.52 7.53
CA ALA A 127 -12.94 -8.74 6.87
C ALA A 127 -12.30 -8.47 5.51
N GLY A 128 -11.43 -9.38 5.10
CA GLY A 128 -10.72 -9.29 3.83
C GLY A 128 -9.72 -8.14 3.76
N THR A 129 -9.39 -7.76 2.56
CA THR A 129 -8.44 -6.66 2.27
C THR A 129 -8.97 -5.30 2.68
N ASP A 130 -10.31 -5.11 2.69
CA ASP A 130 -10.94 -3.83 3.00
C ASP A 130 -10.72 -3.42 4.47
N GLY A 131 -10.48 -4.37 5.37
CA GLY A 131 -10.19 -4.09 6.78
C GLY A 131 -8.94 -3.23 6.98
N TYR A 132 -7.91 -3.43 6.17
CA TYR A 132 -6.70 -2.59 6.19
C TYR A 132 -7.00 -1.17 5.76
N LEU A 133 -7.79 -0.98 4.71
CA LEU A 133 -8.22 0.33 4.22
C LEU A 133 -9.06 1.06 5.26
N MET A 134 -10.02 0.36 5.87
CA MET A 134 -10.85 0.91 6.95
C MET A 134 -10.01 1.36 8.14
N LYS A 135 -8.98 0.58 8.50
CA LYS A 135 -8.04 0.94 9.58
C LYS A 135 -7.24 2.18 9.21
N LEU A 136 -6.70 2.24 7.99
CA LEU A 136 -5.91 3.39 7.51
C LEU A 136 -6.75 4.68 7.50
N VAL A 137 -7.99 4.61 6.99
CA VAL A 137 -8.93 5.75 7.02
C VAL A 137 -9.22 6.19 8.45
N TYR A 138 -9.49 5.23 9.36
CA TYR A 138 -9.75 5.52 10.76
C TYR A 138 -8.56 6.23 11.43
N ASP A 139 -7.35 5.70 11.23
CA ASP A 139 -6.12 6.26 11.83
C ASP A 139 -5.83 7.67 11.30
N GLU A 140 -6.04 7.89 10.00
CA GLU A 140 -5.87 9.24 9.43
C GLU A 140 -6.90 10.21 9.99
N LEU A 141 -8.16 9.82 10.14
CA LEU A 141 -9.19 10.67 10.76
C LEU A 141 -8.81 11.05 12.21
N ILE A 142 -8.32 10.08 13.00
CA ILE A 142 -7.81 10.36 14.34
C ILE A 142 -6.62 11.35 14.29
N ALA A 143 -5.67 11.14 13.39
CA ALA A 143 -4.50 12.02 13.20
C ALA A 143 -4.91 13.44 12.75
N ARG A 144 -6.04 13.60 12.05
CA ARG A 144 -6.65 14.87 11.66
C ARG A 144 -7.47 15.55 12.78
N GLY A 145 -7.55 14.92 13.97
CA GLY A 145 -8.22 15.48 15.14
C GLY A 145 -9.70 15.12 15.29
N PHE A 146 -10.24 14.21 14.46
CA PHE A 146 -11.59 13.68 14.67
C PHE A 146 -11.58 12.70 15.84
N SER A 147 -12.50 12.87 16.79
CA SER A 147 -12.65 11.95 17.90
C SER A 147 -13.29 10.63 17.46
N ASP A 148 -13.01 9.54 18.20
CA ASP A 148 -13.63 8.25 17.99
C ASP A 148 -15.18 8.33 17.96
N GLN A 149 -15.76 9.17 18.83
CA GLN A 149 -17.19 9.38 18.87
C GLN A 149 -17.72 10.06 17.61
N GLN A 150 -17.00 11.04 17.05
CA GLN A 150 -17.38 11.67 15.77
C GLN A 150 -17.29 10.68 14.60
N ILE A 151 -16.25 9.85 14.56
CA ILE A 151 -16.05 8.86 13.50
C ILE A 151 -17.14 7.79 13.55
N LYS A 152 -17.45 7.25 14.73
CA LYS A 152 -18.42 6.15 14.91
C LYS A 152 -19.88 6.59 14.92
N GLY A 153 -20.17 7.74 15.46
CA GLY A 153 -21.53 8.20 15.69
C GLY A 153 -21.86 9.60 15.19
N GLY A 154 -20.90 10.36 14.67
CA GLY A 154 -21.08 11.75 14.25
C GLY A 154 -21.74 11.95 12.89
N GLY A 155 -22.08 10.89 12.16
CA GLY A 155 -22.72 10.97 10.85
C GLY A 155 -21.84 11.61 9.78
N LEU A 156 -20.51 11.47 9.91
CA LEU A 156 -19.55 11.97 8.94
C LEU A 156 -19.67 11.22 7.61
N LYS A 157 -19.61 11.97 6.52
CA LYS A 157 -19.40 11.43 5.18
C LYS A 157 -17.94 11.65 4.80
N VAL A 158 -17.19 10.56 4.72
CA VAL A 158 -15.77 10.54 4.38
C VAL A 158 -15.63 10.12 2.92
N THR A 159 -14.98 10.96 2.12
CA THR A 159 -14.54 10.64 0.76
C THR A 159 -13.07 10.25 0.83
N THR A 160 -12.73 9.11 0.26
CA THR A 160 -11.35 8.64 0.18
C THR A 160 -10.76 8.92 -1.20
N THR A 161 -9.44 8.87 -1.30
CA THR A 161 -8.69 8.99 -2.56
C THR A 161 -8.62 7.69 -3.35
N LEU A 162 -9.12 6.58 -2.78
CA LEU A 162 -9.05 5.25 -3.38
C LEU A 162 -9.81 5.19 -4.71
N ASP A 163 -9.18 4.64 -5.72
CA ASP A 163 -9.84 4.21 -6.96
C ASP A 163 -10.23 2.74 -6.85
N ARG A 164 -11.50 2.43 -7.13
CA ARG A 164 -12.01 1.05 -7.01
C ARG A 164 -11.33 0.08 -7.98
N LYS A 165 -11.09 0.50 -9.22
CA LYS A 165 -10.46 -0.32 -10.26
C LYS A 165 -9.01 -0.61 -9.89
N ASP A 166 -8.31 0.41 -9.41
CA ASP A 166 -6.91 0.30 -9.01
C ASP A 166 -6.77 -0.56 -7.75
N GLN A 167 -7.66 -0.38 -6.77
CA GLN A 167 -7.68 -1.23 -5.58
C GLN A 167 -7.91 -2.71 -5.92
N GLN A 168 -8.86 -3.01 -6.81
CA GLN A 168 -9.10 -4.38 -7.27
C GLN A 168 -7.88 -4.96 -8.01
N ALA A 169 -7.21 -4.14 -8.82
CA ALA A 169 -6.00 -4.55 -9.53
C ALA A 169 -4.84 -4.82 -8.56
N ALA A 170 -4.67 -4.01 -7.51
CA ALA A 170 -3.64 -4.21 -6.49
C ALA A 170 -3.84 -5.53 -5.73
N VAL A 171 -5.07 -5.82 -5.31
CA VAL A 171 -5.42 -7.09 -4.67
C VAL A 171 -5.16 -8.27 -5.61
N ALA A 172 -5.63 -8.18 -6.86
CA ALA A 172 -5.44 -9.25 -7.85
C ALA A 172 -3.96 -9.53 -8.14
N ALA A 173 -3.14 -8.50 -8.34
CA ALA A 173 -1.71 -8.63 -8.59
C ALA A 173 -0.98 -9.21 -7.37
N GLY A 174 -1.24 -8.69 -6.15
CA GLY A 174 -0.65 -9.20 -4.92
C GLY A 174 -0.96 -10.67 -4.69
N GLN A 175 -2.23 -11.05 -4.77
CA GLN A 175 -2.67 -12.44 -4.59
C GLN A 175 -2.15 -13.39 -5.69
N LYS A 176 -2.08 -12.92 -6.94
CA LYS A 176 -1.52 -13.71 -8.05
C LYS A 176 -0.08 -14.10 -7.75
N TYR A 177 0.78 -13.14 -7.45
CA TYR A 177 2.20 -13.42 -7.25
C TYR A 177 2.52 -14.03 -5.89
N LYS A 178 1.68 -13.83 -4.87
CA LYS A 178 1.70 -14.62 -3.65
C LYS A 178 1.54 -16.11 -3.94
N LYS A 179 0.54 -16.47 -4.78
CA LYS A 179 0.32 -17.86 -5.19
C LYS A 179 1.43 -18.40 -6.09
N VAL A 180 1.87 -17.61 -7.08
CA VAL A 180 2.88 -18.04 -8.05
C VAL A 180 4.21 -18.29 -7.35
N ALA A 181 4.72 -17.34 -6.60
CA ALA A 181 5.98 -17.48 -5.87
C ALA A 181 5.87 -18.48 -4.71
N GLY A 182 4.72 -18.50 -4.02
CA GLY A 182 4.49 -19.44 -2.93
C GLY A 182 4.61 -20.92 -3.33
N ARG A 183 4.21 -21.28 -4.55
CA ARG A 183 4.33 -22.67 -5.06
C ARG A 183 5.78 -23.17 -5.09
N ASN A 184 6.74 -22.28 -5.29
CA ASN A 184 8.16 -22.65 -5.32
C ASN A 184 8.66 -23.12 -3.95
N ALA A 185 8.03 -22.66 -2.86
CA ALA A 185 8.34 -23.05 -1.48
C ALA A 185 7.46 -24.21 -0.95
N GLY A 186 6.75 -24.92 -1.83
CA GLY A 186 5.89 -26.05 -1.48
C GLY A 186 4.41 -25.70 -1.25
N PRO A 187 3.57 -26.67 -0.85
CA PRO A 187 2.11 -26.50 -0.76
C PRO A 187 1.66 -25.37 0.16
N GLU A 188 2.35 -25.14 1.27
CA GLU A 188 2.02 -24.09 2.27
C GLU A 188 2.84 -22.80 2.05
N GLY A 189 3.67 -22.74 1.02
CA GLY A 189 4.57 -21.62 0.80
C GLY A 189 3.86 -20.27 0.71
N ALA A 190 2.72 -20.22 0.05
CA ALA A 190 1.95 -18.99 -0.08
C ALA A 190 1.45 -18.43 1.27
N LYS A 191 1.30 -19.25 2.31
CA LYS A 191 0.80 -18.83 3.62
C LYS A 191 1.74 -17.84 4.30
N ASN A 192 3.03 -18.08 4.22
CA ASN A 192 4.06 -17.29 4.90
C ASN A 192 4.69 -16.21 4.01
N LEU A 193 4.27 -16.10 2.75
CA LEU A 193 4.75 -15.07 1.82
C LEU A 193 3.82 -13.86 1.85
N HIS A 194 4.38 -12.67 2.00
CA HIS A 194 3.65 -11.42 2.18
C HIS A 194 4.07 -10.37 1.13
N PRO A 195 3.44 -10.37 -0.04
CA PRO A 195 3.54 -9.24 -0.95
C PRO A 195 2.76 -8.06 -0.39
N ALA A 196 3.30 -6.86 -0.58
CA ALA A 196 2.66 -5.60 -0.26
C ALA A 196 2.78 -4.63 -1.43
N LEU A 197 1.74 -3.84 -1.65
CA LEU A 197 1.69 -2.82 -2.70
C LEU A 197 1.05 -1.54 -2.14
N ALA A 198 1.67 -0.40 -2.42
CA ALA A 198 1.08 0.92 -2.18
C ALA A 198 1.24 1.79 -3.42
N SER A 199 0.16 2.41 -3.86
CA SER A 199 0.10 3.26 -5.05
C SER A 199 -0.46 4.62 -4.72
N VAL A 200 0.21 5.68 -5.21
CA VAL A 200 -0.04 7.08 -4.86
C VAL A 200 -0.13 7.91 -6.14
N ASP A 201 -1.11 8.79 -6.22
CA ASP A 201 -1.21 9.83 -7.24
C ASP A 201 -0.10 10.88 -7.03
N VAL A 202 0.68 11.13 -8.07
CA VAL A 202 1.85 12.02 -8.02
C VAL A 202 1.44 13.47 -7.76
N SER A 203 0.29 13.89 -8.28
CA SER A 203 -0.14 15.29 -8.23
C SER A 203 -0.78 15.68 -6.90
N SER A 204 -1.47 14.76 -6.25
CA SER A 204 -2.23 15.03 -5.01
C SER A 204 -1.60 14.38 -3.78
N GLY A 205 -0.93 13.25 -3.92
CA GLY A 205 -0.53 12.40 -2.81
C GLY A 205 -1.63 11.45 -2.35
N GLY A 206 -2.77 11.41 -3.05
CA GLY A 206 -3.86 10.49 -2.73
C GLY A 206 -3.45 9.03 -2.91
N VAL A 207 -3.73 8.18 -1.92
CA VAL A 207 -3.56 6.73 -2.02
C VAL A 207 -4.63 6.19 -2.96
N LEU A 208 -4.23 5.70 -4.14
CA LEU A 208 -5.12 5.12 -5.14
C LEU A 208 -5.47 3.67 -4.83
N ALA A 209 -4.48 2.91 -4.33
CA ALA A 209 -4.64 1.52 -3.97
C ALA A 209 -3.62 1.11 -2.91
N LEU A 210 -4.01 0.11 -2.09
CA LEU A 210 -3.14 -0.46 -1.06
C LEU A 210 -3.48 -1.94 -0.87
N TYR A 211 -2.47 -2.80 -0.90
CA TYR A 211 -2.57 -4.22 -0.56
C TYR A 211 -1.52 -4.57 0.48
N GLY A 212 -1.94 -4.85 1.70
CA GLY A 212 -1.07 -5.19 2.82
C GLY A 212 -1.27 -6.59 3.39
N GLY A 213 -2.22 -7.36 2.83
CA GLY A 213 -2.56 -8.71 3.26
C GLY A 213 -3.91 -9.16 2.71
N ASP A 214 -4.25 -10.44 2.90
CA ASP A 214 -5.48 -11.03 2.34
C ASP A 214 -6.71 -10.81 3.22
N ASP A 215 -6.53 -10.80 4.54
CA ASP A 215 -7.64 -10.66 5.48
C ASP A 215 -7.19 -10.06 6.81
N TYR A 216 -7.72 -8.88 7.12
CA TYR A 216 -7.41 -8.12 8.33
C TYR A 216 -7.83 -8.82 9.62
N ILE A 217 -8.89 -9.63 9.59
CA ILE A 217 -9.36 -10.33 10.79
C ILE A 217 -8.38 -11.43 11.19
N SER A 218 -7.84 -12.16 10.23
CA SER A 218 -6.88 -13.24 10.50
C SER A 218 -5.47 -12.72 10.78
N ASN A 219 -5.10 -11.57 10.21
CA ASN A 219 -3.82 -10.91 10.47
C ASN A 219 -3.97 -9.39 10.36
N THR A 220 -3.90 -8.69 11.48
CA THR A 220 -4.05 -7.22 11.53
C THR A 220 -2.82 -6.46 11.05
N ARG A 221 -1.69 -7.14 10.78
CA ARG A 221 -0.49 -6.49 10.28
C ARG A 221 -0.66 -6.10 8.82
N ASP A 222 -0.62 -4.81 8.55
CA ASP A 222 -0.59 -4.25 7.19
C ASP A 222 0.85 -4.17 6.69
N TRP A 223 1.22 -5.06 5.77
CA TRP A 223 2.57 -5.09 5.21
C TRP A 223 2.87 -3.87 4.32
N ALA A 224 1.85 -3.20 3.78
CA ALA A 224 2.05 -1.96 3.03
C ALA A 224 2.42 -0.77 3.93
N LEU A 225 2.15 -0.88 5.23
CA LEU A 225 2.51 0.11 6.26
C LEU A 225 3.68 -0.37 7.15
N THR A 226 4.08 -1.63 7.03
CA THR A 226 5.14 -2.21 7.86
C THR A 226 6.52 -1.88 7.27
N ALA A 227 7.37 -1.21 8.07
CA ALA A 227 8.71 -0.84 7.66
C ALA A 227 9.64 -2.07 7.55
N ARG A 228 10.47 -2.10 6.52
CA ARG A 228 11.51 -3.09 6.25
C ARG A 228 12.71 -2.42 5.58
N PRO A 229 13.91 -3.04 5.64
CA PRO A 229 15.07 -2.51 4.95
C PRO A 229 14.75 -2.18 3.51
N ALA A 230 14.97 -0.91 3.13
CA ALA A 230 14.66 -0.39 1.80
C ALA A 230 15.52 -0.98 0.69
N ALA A 231 16.64 -1.59 1.09
CA ALA A 231 17.63 -2.13 0.19
C ALA A 231 18.04 -1.07 -0.87
N SER A 232 18.47 -1.49 -2.05
CA SER A 232 18.95 -0.60 -3.10
C SER A 232 17.94 0.44 -3.60
N THR A 233 16.68 0.43 -3.17
CA THR A 233 15.75 1.54 -3.48
C THR A 233 16.18 2.84 -2.76
N PHE A 234 16.93 2.74 -1.66
CA PHE A 234 17.46 3.89 -0.94
C PHE A 234 18.58 4.63 -1.68
N LYS A 235 19.24 3.97 -2.65
CA LYS A 235 20.26 4.58 -3.54
C LYS A 235 19.74 5.81 -4.29
N THR A 236 18.44 5.88 -4.54
CA THR A 236 17.80 7.05 -5.14
C THR A 236 18.01 8.31 -4.28
N TYR A 237 17.88 8.21 -2.96
CA TYR A 237 18.14 9.34 -2.04
C TYR A 237 19.63 9.64 -1.90
N ALA A 238 20.48 8.60 -1.99
CA ALA A 238 21.91 8.79 -2.03
C ALA A 238 22.37 9.53 -3.30
N ALA A 239 21.72 9.28 -4.46
CA ALA A 239 21.97 10.03 -5.68
C ALA A 239 21.60 11.51 -5.54
N ILE A 240 20.45 11.84 -4.94
CA ILE A 240 20.05 13.21 -4.63
C ILE A 240 21.10 13.88 -3.73
N ALA A 241 21.53 13.20 -2.67
CA ALA A 241 22.58 13.70 -1.78
C ALA A 241 23.91 13.94 -2.52
N GLY A 242 24.30 13.02 -3.39
CA GLY A 242 25.48 13.15 -4.24
C GLY A 242 25.40 14.40 -5.12
N MET A 243 24.30 14.59 -5.83
CA MET A 243 24.11 15.74 -6.72
C MET A 243 24.10 17.07 -5.96
N ARG A 244 23.49 17.14 -4.79
CA ARG A 244 23.57 18.32 -3.89
C ARG A 244 25.00 18.66 -3.45
N HIS A 245 25.90 17.68 -3.50
CA HIS A 245 27.30 17.82 -3.10
C HIS A 245 28.28 17.80 -4.28
N GLY A 246 27.80 18.14 -5.49
CA GLY A 246 28.65 18.38 -6.65
C GLY A 246 28.90 17.17 -7.56
N PHE A 247 28.31 16.00 -7.27
CA PHE A 247 28.32 14.89 -8.22
C PHE A 247 27.33 15.10 -9.35
N SER A 248 27.66 14.60 -10.54
CA SER A 248 26.79 14.55 -11.71
C SER A 248 26.51 13.11 -12.12
N LEU A 249 25.61 12.89 -13.04
CA LEU A 249 25.35 11.55 -13.62
C LEU A 249 26.58 10.95 -14.32
N ARG A 250 27.55 11.80 -14.74
CA ARG A 250 28.80 11.39 -15.39
C ARG A 250 29.98 11.21 -14.42
N SER A 251 29.81 11.55 -13.15
CA SER A 251 30.87 11.41 -12.14
C SER A 251 31.35 9.96 -12.03
N ARG A 252 32.68 9.80 -12.01
CA ARG A 252 33.34 8.49 -11.97
C ARG A 252 33.47 7.99 -10.54
N LEU A 253 33.03 6.75 -10.31
CA LEU A 253 32.93 6.10 -9.01
C LEU A 253 33.58 4.72 -9.05
N GLU A 254 34.02 4.21 -7.88
CA GLU A 254 34.61 2.89 -7.73
C GLU A 254 33.54 1.79 -7.90
N GLY A 255 33.72 0.95 -8.91
CA GLY A 255 32.84 -0.20 -9.18
C GLY A 255 33.40 -1.55 -8.75
N ASN A 256 34.64 -1.60 -8.23
CA ASN A 256 35.24 -2.81 -7.69
C ASN A 256 35.08 -2.90 -6.18
N ALA A 257 35.25 -4.09 -5.62
CA ALA A 257 35.32 -4.29 -4.18
C ALA A 257 36.43 -3.45 -3.55
N PHE A 258 36.14 -2.81 -2.41
CA PHE A 258 37.12 -2.00 -1.66
C PHE A 258 36.69 -1.83 -0.21
N THR A 259 37.64 -1.51 0.64
CA THR A 259 37.40 -1.12 2.03
C THR A 259 37.40 0.41 2.13
N PRO A 260 36.28 1.05 2.55
CA PRO A 260 36.25 2.49 2.77
C PRO A 260 37.24 2.94 3.85
N ASP A 261 37.78 4.16 3.72
CA ASP A 261 38.67 4.72 4.73
C ASP A 261 37.96 4.79 6.10
N GLY A 262 38.62 4.26 7.13
CA GLY A 262 38.08 4.20 8.49
C GLY A 262 37.05 3.09 8.74
N ASP A 263 36.83 2.21 7.76
CA ASP A 263 35.99 1.01 7.89
C ASP A 263 36.86 -0.25 7.94
N SER A 264 36.42 -1.26 8.69
CA SER A 264 37.12 -2.57 8.77
C SER A 264 36.54 -3.61 7.83
N THR A 265 35.45 -3.29 7.14
CA THR A 265 34.67 -4.25 6.33
C THR A 265 34.70 -3.84 4.87
N GLU A 266 35.10 -4.77 4.02
CA GLU A 266 35.07 -4.59 2.57
C GLU A 266 33.60 -4.45 2.05
N VAL A 267 33.41 -3.66 1.01
CA VAL A 267 32.15 -3.49 0.30
C VAL A 267 32.21 -4.24 -1.01
N HIS A 268 31.22 -5.10 -1.23
CA HIS A 268 31.10 -5.92 -2.42
C HIS A 268 29.84 -5.57 -3.21
N ASN A 269 29.88 -5.82 -4.51
CA ASN A 269 28.68 -5.84 -5.35
C ASN A 269 28.01 -7.22 -5.30
N GLU A 270 26.81 -7.30 -5.79
CA GLU A 270 26.07 -8.56 -5.92
C GLU A 270 26.89 -9.58 -6.75
N ASN A 271 27.00 -10.81 -6.23
CA ASN A 271 27.82 -11.89 -6.80
C ASN A 271 29.31 -11.54 -6.95
N ASP A 272 29.85 -10.71 -6.09
CA ASP A 272 31.26 -10.27 -6.04
C ASP A 272 31.76 -9.68 -7.38
N ARG A 273 30.84 -9.13 -8.17
CA ARG A 273 31.14 -8.61 -9.49
C ARG A 273 31.91 -7.31 -9.42
N ASN A 274 33.00 -7.24 -10.13
CA ASN A 274 33.79 -6.03 -10.35
C ASN A 274 33.39 -5.34 -11.67
N TYR A 275 33.24 -4.01 -11.63
CA TYR A 275 32.79 -3.20 -12.75
C TYR A 275 33.83 -2.19 -13.24
N GLY A 276 34.99 -2.11 -12.55
CA GLY A 276 35.94 -1.03 -12.80
C GLY A 276 35.39 0.34 -12.40
N THR A 277 35.88 1.38 -13.05
CA THR A 277 35.35 2.74 -12.84
C THR A 277 34.06 2.91 -13.62
N VAL A 278 32.97 3.33 -12.95
CA VAL A 278 31.63 3.48 -13.52
C VAL A 278 31.10 4.90 -13.36
N SER A 279 30.20 5.33 -14.24
CA SER A 279 29.47 6.58 -14.03
C SER A 279 28.36 6.42 -12.98
N LEU A 280 27.92 7.53 -12.35
CA LEU A 280 26.79 7.49 -11.41
C LEU A 280 25.51 6.94 -12.10
N ARG A 281 25.26 7.30 -13.37
CA ARG A 281 24.13 6.75 -14.15
C ARG A 281 24.23 5.24 -14.29
N GLN A 282 25.41 4.70 -14.64
CA GLN A 282 25.64 3.24 -14.72
C GLN A 282 25.47 2.57 -13.34
N ALA A 283 25.96 3.23 -12.28
CA ALA A 283 25.81 2.74 -10.91
C ALA A 283 24.34 2.66 -10.49
N ILE A 284 23.50 3.60 -10.89
CA ILE A 284 22.04 3.59 -10.67
C ILE A 284 21.40 2.45 -11.49
N ALA A 285 21.69 2.38 -12.80
CA ALA A 285 21.11 1.38 -13.71
C ALA A 285 21.37 -0.06 -13.25
N LYS A 286 22.63 -0.35 -12.90
CA LYS A 286 23.11 -1.69 -12.50
C LYS A 286 23.10 -1.91 -10.99
N SER A 287 22.66 -0.91 -10.21
CA SER A 287 22.56 -0.98 -8.74
C SER A 287 23.89 -1.31 -8.04
N ILE A 288 25.01 -0.73 -8.47
CA ILE A 288 26.37 -1.03 -8.02
C ILE A 288 26.59 -0.52 -6.59
N ASN A 289 26.82 -1.42 -5.63
CA ASN A 289 26.95 -1.10 -4.20
C ASN A 289 28.19 -0.25 -3.92
N THR A 290 29.33 -0.69 -4.45
CA THR A 290 30.65 -0.06 -4.23
C THR A 290 30.64 1.39 -4.67
N ALA A 291 30.05 1.70 -5.81
CA ALA A 291 29.95 3.07 -6.34
C ALA A 291 29.16 4.01 -5.41
N PHE A 292 28.08 3.53 -4.79
CA PHE A 292 27.30 4.34 -3.88
C PHE A 292 28.02 4.57 -2.54
N VAL A 293 28.70 3.56 -2.00
CA VAL A 293 29.50 3.72 -0.79
C VAL A 293 30.68 4.64 -1.04
N ASP A 294 31.36 4.51 -2.18
CA ASP A 294 32.41 5.41 -2.62
C ASP A 294 31.92 6.86 -2.72
N MET A 295 30.82 7.10 -3.39
CA MET A 295 30.22 8.44 -3.49
C MET A 295 29.93 9.05 -2.12
N VAL A 296 29.26 8.30 -1.24
CA VAL A 296 28.88 8.80 0.09
C VAL A 296 30.10 9.06 0.96
N SER A 297 31.15 8.23 0.88
CA SER A 297 32.40 8.43 1.62
C SER A 297 33.16 9.71 1.23
N ARG A 298 32.99 10.19 -0.01
CA ARG A 298 33.59 11.43 -0.51
C ARG A 298 32.82 12.70 -0.14
N ILE A 299 31.60 12.57 0.40
CA ILE A 299 30.79 13.71 0.86
C ILE A 299 31.10 13.99 2.32
N LYS A 300 31.41 15.25 2.66
CA LYS A 300 31.53 15.66 4.06
C LYS A 300 30.20 15.40 4.80
N ASN A 301 30.22 14.55 5.84
CA ASN A 301 29.03 14.06 6.52
C ASN A 301 28.05 13.32 5.57
N GLY A 302 28.56 12.55 4.62
CA GLY A 302 27.78 11.88 3.56
C GLY A 302 26.59 11.08 4.07
N PRO A 303 26.71 10.24 5.10
CA PRO A 303 25.56 9.53 5.66
C PRO A 303 24.42 10.47 6.09
N ARG A 304 24.74 11.58 6.73
CA ARG A 304 23.75 12.59 7.14
C ARG A 304 23.09 13.28 5.92
N ALA A 305 23.86 13.52 4.87
CA ALA A 305 23.32 14.08 3.62
C ALA A 305 22.31 13.14 2.95
N VAL A 306 22.56 11.81 2.98
CA VAL A 306 21.63 10.78 2.49
C VAL A 306 20.34 10.76 3.34
N VAL A 307 20.47 10.78 4.67
CA VAL A 307 19.33 10.86 5.58
C VAL A 307 18.50 12.11 5.32
N GLN A 308 19.15 13.26 5.11
CA GLN A 308 18.48 14.52 4.80
C GLN A 308 17.70 14.44 3.48
N ALA A 309 18.33 13.92 2.42
CA ALA A 309 17.67 13.75 1.12
C ALA A 309 16.42 12.84 1.21
N ALA A 310 16.51 11.74 1.96
CA ALA A 310 15.36 10.86 2.20
C ALA A 310 14.25 11.54 3.01
N THR A 311 14.63 12.33 4.03
CA THR A 311 13.67 13.11 4.83
C THR A 311 13.01 14.21 4.01
N ASP A 312 13.75 14.88 3.14
CA ASP A 312 13.22 15.89 2.20
C ASP A 312 12.23 15.26 1.21
N ALA A 313 12.49 14.03 0.77
CA ALA A 313 11.55 13.26 -0.04
C ALA A 313 10.27 12.87 0.71
N GLY A 314 10.26 12.96 2.05
CA GLY A 314 9.05 12.70 2.86
C GLY A 314 9.14 11.49 3.76
N LEU A 315 10.27 10.79 3.83
CA LEU A 315 10.44 9.63 4.69
C LEU A 315 10.71 10.06 6.14
N SER A 316 10.26 9.23 7.07
CA SER A 316 10.55 9.40 8.51
C SER A 316 11.65 8.46 8.94
N GLN A 317 12.57 8.94 9.76
CA GLN A 317 13.64 8.12 10.32
C GLN A 317 13.08 7.06 11.29
N GLY A 318 13.75 5.91 11.34
CA GLY A 318 13.38 4.77 12.18
C GLY A 318 14.53 3.78 12.31
N THR A 319 14.21 2.50 12.43
CA THR A 319 15.18 1.41 12.54
C THR A 319 16.10 1.37 11.32
N GLY A 320 17.40 1.12 11.53
CA GLY A 320 18.40 0.97 10.47
C GLY A 320 18.83 2.27 9.78
N TRP A 321 18.45 3.44 10.31
CA TRP A 321 18.86 4.76 9.83
C TRP A 321 20.20 5.21 10.42
N ASP A 322 21.14 4.26 10.54
CA ASP A 322 22.46 4.51 11.13
C ASP A 322 23.33 5.39 10.23
N LEU A 323 24.07 6.31 10.83
CA LEU A 323 24.92 7.26 10.11
C LEU A 323 26.26 6.62 9.72
N ASN A 324 26.22 5.68 8.79
CA ASN A 324 27.41 5.09 8.16
C ASN A 324 27.27 5.10 6.63
N ASN A 325 28.36 4.93 5.90
CA ASN A 325 28.37 5.03 4.43
C ASN A 325 27.48 3.96 3.75
N ARG A 326 27.18 2.85 4.43
CA ARG A 326 26.31 1.78 3.92
C ARG A 326 24.82 2.11 4.00
N ILE A 327 24.44 3.24 4.62
CA ILE A 327 23.05 3.71 4.57
C ILE A 327 22.57 3.88 3.13
N ALA A 328 23.47 4.22 2.19
CA ALA A 328 23.17 4.26 0.77
C ALA A 328 22.67 2.93 0.20
N LEU A 329 23.01 1.81 0.83
CA LEU A 329 22.61 0.46 0.44
C LEU A 329 21.21 0.08 0.97
N GLY A 330 20.63 0.94 1.84
CA GLY A 330 19.25 0.82 2.31
C GLY A 330 19.07 -0.09 3.52
N THR A 331 19.95 0.01 4.51
CA THR A 331 19.73 -0.53 5.86
C THR A 331 18.50 0.10 6.53
N ALA A 332 18.21 1.35 6.16
CA ALA A 332 17.05 2.11 6.63
C ALA A 332 15.75 1.37 6.37
N GLU A 333 14.95 1.13 7.41
CA GLU A 333 13.62 0.54 7.28
C GLU A 333 12.60 1.61 6.89
N VAL A 334 11.82 1.31 5.86
CA VAL A 334 10.72 2.13 5.34
C VAL A 334 9.53 1.26 4.96
N SER A 335 8.31 1.79 5.00
CA SER A 335 7.14 1.07 4.51
C SER A 335 6.92 1.30 3.01
N PRO A 336 6.22 0.37 2.31
CA PRO A 336 5.83 0.58 0.92
C PRO A 336 5.11 1.91 0.67
N LEU A 337 4.20 2.31 1.55
CA LEU A 337 3.48 3.58 1.42
C LEU A 337 4.42 4.79 1.55
N ALA A 338 5.34 4.77 2.51
CA ALA A 338 6.32 5.84 2.67
C ALA A 338 7.25 5.91 1.45
N GLN A 339 7.68 4.75 0.93
CA GLN A 339 8.55 4.68 -0.24
C GLN A 339 7.84 5.17 -1.51
N ALA A 340 6.54 4.83 -1.69
CA ALA A 340 5.75 5.38 -2.78
C ALA A 340 5.65 6.91 -2.69
N GLY A 341 5.42 7.48 -1.51
CA GLY A 341 5.41 8.93 -1.28
C GLY A 341 6.75 9.61 -1.58
N GLY A 342 7.86 8.99 -1.16
CA GLY A 342 9.21 9.51 -1.41
C GLY A 342 9.54 9.58 -2.91
N TYR A 343 9.21 8.52 -3.65
CA TYR A 343 9.39 8.49 -5.10
C TYR A 343 8.37 9.40 -5.82
N ALA A 344 7.14 9.56 -5.31
CA ALA A 344 6.18 10.51 -5.83
C ALA A 344 6.68 11.95 -5.73
N THR A 345 7.43 12.30 -4.68
CA THR A 345 8.08 13.61 -4.55
C THR A 345 9.07 13.87 -5.70
N ILE A 346 9.85 12.85 -6.09
CA ILE A 346 10.78 12.95 -7.24
C ILE A 346 9.99 13.07 -8.55
N ALA A 347 8.96 12.22 -8.74
CA ALA A 347 8.07 12.25 -9.90
C ALA A 347 7.34 13.58 -10.07
N ASN A 348 7.10 14.31 -8.96
CA ASN A 348 6.47 15.63 -8.88
C ASN A 348 7.49 16.78 -8.93
N ASP A 349 8.61 16.57 -9.63
CA ASP A 349 9.67 17.55 -9.84
C ASP A 349 10.21 18.14 -8.50
N GLY A 350 10.31 17.30 -7.48
CA GLY A 350 10.85 17.65 -6.16
C GLY A 350 9.86 18.36 -5.21
N LYS A 351 8.62 18.56 -5.62
CA LYS A 351 7.55 19.05 -4.72
C LYS A 351 7.08 17.92 -3.83
N ARG A 352 7.21 18.11 -2.52
CA ARG A 352 6.93 17.07 -1.53
C ARG A 352 5.50 16.56 -1.61
N VAL A 353 5.36 15.25 -1.83
CA VAL A 353 4.09 14.54 -1.82
C VAL A 353 3.95 13.80 -0.49
N THR A 354 2.84 14.03 0.21
CA THR A 354 2.52 13.33 1.46
C THR A 354 1.35 12.39 1.20
N PRO A 355 1.55 11.07 1.28
CA PRO A 355 0.48 10.11 1.09
C PRO A 355 -0.66 10.33 2.09
N HIS A 356 -1.90 10.30 1.60
CA HIS A 356 -3.11 10.39 2.41
C HIS A 356 -4.25 9.60 1.76
N ILE A 357 -5.15 9.05 2.58
CA ILE A 357 -6.29 8.27 2.09
C ILE A 357 -7.62 9.03 2.24
N VAL A 358 -7.68 10.04 3.11
CA VAL A 358 -8.86 10.89 3.31
C VAL A 358 -8.75 12.11 2.42
N ASP A 359 -9.61 12.19 1.40
CA ASP A 359 -9.72 13.37 0.53
C ASP A 359 -10.56 14.46 1.20
N LYS A 360 -11.78 14.08 1.67
CA LYS A 360 -12.74 15.06 2.18
C LYS A 360 -13.59 14.48 3.30
N VAL A 361 -13.91 15.31 4.29
CA VAL A 361 -14.86 14.99 5.36
C VAL A 361 -15.93 16.08 5.43
N VAL A 362 -17.20 15.69 5.38
CA VAL A 362 -18.33 16.59 5.58
C VAL A 362 -19.23 16.07 6.71
N ASP A 363 -19.89 16.96 7.42
CA ASP A 363 -20.90 16.61 8.42
C ASP A 363 -22.27 16.31 7.79
N GLN A 364 -23.27 16.02 8.62
CA GLN A 364 -24.65 15.74 8.18
C GLN A 364 -25.32 16.92 7.48
N SER A 365 -24.89 18.17 7.76
CA SER A 365 -25.40 19.37 7.11
C SER A 365 -24.76 19.64 5.74
N GLY A 366 -23.72 18.87 5.38
CA GLY A 366 -22.92 19.08 4.17
C GLY A 366 -21.77 20.07 4.37
N LYS A 367 -21.53 20.56 5.59
CA LYS A 367 -20.40 21.44 5.89
C LYS A 367 -19.10 20.66 5.77
N VAL A 368 -18.13 21.23 5.04
CA VAL A 368 -16.77 20.67 4.90
C VAL A 368 -16.04 20.88 6.22
N LEU A 369 -15.60 19.77 6.83
CA LEU A 369 -14.79 19.75 8.04
C LEU A 369 -13.31 19.56 7.74
N TYR A 370 -12.98 18.87 6.66
CA TYR A 370 -11.62 18.65 6.18
C TYR A 370 -11.61 18.50 4.66
N GLN A 371 -10.55 19.00 4.02
CA GLN A 371 -10.17 18.78 2.63
C GLN A 371 -8.67 18.61 2.56
N ALA A 372 -8.21 17.58 1.84
CA ALA A 372 -6.80 17.31 1.66
C ALA A 372 -6.10 18.46 0.92
N PRO A 373 -4.90 18.90 1.37
CA PRO A 373 -4.15 19.96 0.70
C PRO A 373 -3.46 19.42 -0.56
N THR A 374 -3.28 20.29 -1.56
CA THR A 374 -2.48 19.98 -2.74
C THR A 374 -0.98 20.15 -2.43
N PRO A 375 -0.09 19.24 -2.85
CA PRO A 375 1.36 19.37 -2.68
C PRO A 375 1.89 20.65 -3.35
N SER A 376 2.63 21.46 -2.62
CA SER A 376 3.17 22.73 -3.14
C SER A 376 4.59 23.04 -2.67
N LYS A 377 5.08 22.39 -1.61
CA LYS A 377 6.38 22.69 -1.01
C LYS A 377 7.51 22.01 -1.79
N GLN A 378 8.40 22.81 -2.42
CA GLN A 378 9.66 22.31 -2.99
C GLN A 378 10.58 21.87 -1.86
N THR A 379 11.03 20.62 -1.85
CA THR A 379 11.96 20.07 -0.84
C THR A 379 13.18 19.40 -1.48
N ILE A 380 13.08 19.03 -2.74
CA ILE A 380 14.20 18.59 -3.57
C ILE A 380 14.22 19.53 -4.79
N GLU A 381 15.39 19.92 -5.24
CA GLU A 381 15.59 20.76 -6.39
C GLU A 381 15.00 20.10 -7.65
N ALA A 382 14.34 20.88 -8.51
CA ALA A 382 13.64 20.32 -9.67
C ALA A 382 14.61 19.71 -10.69
N ASP A 383 15.73 20.39 -10.94
CA ASP A 383 16.82 19.94 -11.80
C ASP A 383 17.44 18.62 -11.33
N ILE A 384 17.69 18.45 -10.02
CA ILE A 384 18.13 17.19 -9.43
C ILE A 384 17.06 16.09 -9.60
N SER A 385 15.79 16.42 -9.42
CA SER A 385 14.69 15.47 -9.62
C SER A 385 14.58 14.99 -11.07
N HIS A 386 14.84 15.87 -12.05
CA HIS A 386 14.87 15.54 -13.48
C HIS A 386 16.04 14.60 -13.80
N ASP A 387 17.24 14.91 -13.32
CA ASP A 387 18.44 14.07 -13.52
C ASP A 387 18.29 12.69 -12.87
N VAL A 388 17.75 12.65 -11.65
CA VAL A 388 17.45 11.39 -10.96
C VAL A 388 16.40 10.58 -11.73
N SER A 389 15.33 11.21 -12.21
CA SER A 389 14.31 10.54 -13.03
C SER A 389 14.90 9.99 -14.33
N TYR A 390 15.77 10.74 -15.01
CA TYR A 390 16.49 10.28 -16.18
C TYR A 390 17.36 9.05 -15.88
N ALA A 391 18.11 9.08 -14.78
CA ALA A 391 18.94 7.93 -14.39
C ALA A 391 18.09 6.71 -13.99
N LEU A 392 16.93 6.91 -13.35
CA LEU A 392 16.01 5.83 -12.98
C LEU A 392 15.30 5.20 -14.18
N GLN A 393 15.14 5.92 -15.31
CA GLN A 393 14.66 5.33 -16.57
C GLN A 393 15.66 4.26 -17.07
N SER A 394 16.97 4.49 -16.94
CA SER A 394 17.98 3.52 -17.36
C SER A 394 17.94 2.19 -16.55
N VAL A 395 17.38 2.20 -15.33
CA VAL A 395 17.13 0.94 -14.56
C VAL A 395 16.13 0.05 -15.30
N VAL A 396 15.13 0.66 -15.93
CA VAL A 396 14.08 -0.03 -16.69
C VAL A 396 14.54 -0.38 -18.10
N GLU A 397 15.24 0.52 -18.77
CA GLU A 397 15.66 0.35 -20.17
C GLU A 397 16.78 -0.68 -20.32
N GLU A 398 17.80 -0.59 -19.49
CA GLU A 398 19.05 -1.39 -19.62
C GLU A 398 19.52 -2.05 -18.32
N GLY A 399 18.85 -1.76 -17.19
CA GLY A 399 19.27 -2.15 -15.84
C GLY A 399 18.52 -3.32 -15.24
N THR A 400 18.45 -3.31 -13.92
CA THR A 400 17.88 -4.39 -13.10
C THR A 400 16.35 -4.49 -13.17
N GLY A 401 15.66 -3.47 -13.71
CA GLY A 401 14.21 -3.39 -13.86
C GLY A 401 13.69 -3.73 -15.27
N ARG A 402 14.51 -4.26 -16.17
CA ARG A 402 14.16 -4.51 -17.59
C ARG A 402 12.88 -5.30 -17.83
N ILE A 403 12.39 -6.04 -16.85
CA ILE A 403 11.15 -6.82 -16.99
C ILE A 403 9.93 -5.94 -17.28
N VAL A 404 9.99 -4.64 -16.94
CA VAL A 404 8.92 -3.67 -17.21
C VAL A 404 9.19 -2.79 -18.43
N ALA A 405 10.27 -3.02 -19.20
CA ALA A 405 10.65 -2.20 -20.35
C ALA A 405 9.61 -2.18 -21.49
N GLY A 406 8.75 -3.20 -21.57
CA GLY A 406 7.66 -3.28 -22.56
C GLY A 406 6.35 -2.62 -22.11
N PHE A 407 6.35 -1.84 -21.03
CA PHE A 407 5.18 -1.11 -20.58
C PHE A 407 4.92 0.13 -21.43
N ASP A 408 3.65 0.40 -21.76
CA ASP A 408 3.27 1.43 -22.75
C ASP A 408 3.51 2.90 -22.31
N HIS A 409 4.04 3.09 -21.10
CA HIS A 409 4.30 4.42 -20.55
C HIS A 409 5.77 4.58 -20.16
N HIS A 410 6.26 5.83 -20.14
CA HIS A 410 7.57 6.15 -19.59
C HIS A 410 7.63 5.79 -18.11
N VAL A 411 8.63 5.00 -17.71
CA VAL A 411 8.81 4.52 -16.34
C VAL A 411 10.21 4.84 -15.85
N ALA A 412 10.27 5.39 -14.64
CA ALA A 412 11.50 5.53 -13.86
C ALA A 412 11.35 4.71 -12.58
N GLY A 413 12.37 3.94 -12.19
CA GLY A 413 12.23 3.07 -11.02
C GLY A 413 13.52 2.47 -10.51
N LYS A 414 13.43 1.74 -9.41
CA LYS A 414 14.57 1.10 -8.75
C LYS A 414 14.17 -0.24 -8.14
N THR A 415 15.00 -1.24 -8.35
CA THR A 415 14.93 -2.52 -7.64
C THR A 415 15.65 -2.44 -6.29
N GLY A 416 15.23 -3.27 -5.35
CA GLY A 416 15.89 -3.46 -4.07
C GLY A 416 15.91 -4.94 -3.68
N THR A 417 17.00 -5.41 -3.09
CA THR A 417 17.17 -6.77 -2.55
C THR A 417 18.05 -6.67 -1.31
N SER A 418 17.54 -7.04 -0.15
CA SER A 418 18.24 -6.97 1.14
C SER A 418 18.53 -8.37 1.67
N GLY A 419 19.69 -8.55 2.28
CA GLY A 419 20.11 -9.81 2.89
C GLY A 419 20.90 -10.73 1.96
N VAL A 420 21.43 -10.22 0.86
CA VAL A 420 22.27 -11.00 -0.08
C VAL A 420 23.46 -11.62 0.67
N GLY A 421 23.69 -12.91 0.46
CA GLY A 421 24.76 -13.69 1.12
C GLY A 421 24.32 -14.42 2.40
N HIS A 422 23.23 -13.97 3.04
CA HIS A 422 22.65 -14.60 4.24
C HIS A 422 21.16 -14.99 4.04
N GLY A 423 20.69 -15.00 2.79
CA GLY A 423 19.30 -15.15 2.41
C GLY A 423 18.57 -13.82 2.30
N VAL A 424 17.82 -13.63 1.24
CA VAL A 424 17.07 -12.41 0.98
C VAL A 424 15.90 -12.27 1.96
N THR A 425 15.82 -11.15 2.69
CA THR A 425 14.76 -10.89 3.67
C THR A 425 13.72 -9.90 3.20
N SER A 426 14.07 -9.00 2.27
CA SER A 426 13.10 -8.14 1.59
C SER A 426 13.51 -7.89 0.14
N ALA A 427 12.52 -7.90 -0.76
CA ALA A 427 12.71 -7.63 -2.17
C ALA A 427 11.72 -6.56 -2.64
N TRP A 428 12.20 -5.56 -3.39
CA TRP A 428 11.48 -4.37 -3.72
C TRP A 428 11.50 -4.02 -5.20
N PHE A 429 10.41 -3.48 -5.70
CA PHE A 429 10.39 -2.69 -6.93
C PHE A 429 9.56 -1.43 -6.69
N VAL A 430 10.20 -0.27 -6.82
CA VAL A 430 9.56 1.04 -6.66
C VAL A 430 9.74 1.79 -7.95
N ALA A 431 8.64 2.10 -8.62
CA ALA A 431 8.69 2.77 -9.91
C ALA A 431 7.47 3.68 -10.11
N TYR A 432 7.61 4.63 -11.01
CA TYR A 432 6.62 5.66 -11.27
C TYR A 432 6.56 6.05 -12.75
N THR A 433 5.38 6.54 -13.12
CA THR A 433 5.13 7.38 -14.30
C THR A 433 4.99 8.84 -13.83
N LYS A 434 4.72 9.78 -14.72
CA LYS A 434 4.41 11.17 -14.29
C LYS A 434 3.09 11.29 -13.53
N GLN A 435 2.26 10.24 -13.49
CA GLN A 435 0.94 10.27 -12.85
C GLN A 435 0.85 9.42 -11.58
N ILE A 436 1.44 8.25 -11.58
CA ILE A 436 1.30 7.27 -10.50
C ILE A 436 2.67 6.76 -10.04
N THR A 437 2.87 6.71 -8.74
CA THR A 437 4.01 6.04 -8.10
C THR A 437 3.53 4.81 -7.36
N THR A 438 4.17 3.66 -7.60
CA THR A 438 3.82 2.40 -6.94
C THR A 438 5.06 1.72 -6.36
N ALA A 439 4.98 1.36 -5.09
CA ALA A 439 5.98 0.56 -4.39
C ALA A 439 5.44 -0.84 -4.14
N VAL A 440 6.22 -1.85 -4.52
CA VAL A 440 5.94 -3.27 -4.24
C VAL A 440 7.08 -3.84 -3.41
N MET A 441 6.71 -4.55 -2.35
CA MET A 441 7.63 -5.25 -1.44
C MET A 441 7.20 -6.70 -1.28
N PHE A 442 8.14 -7.61 -1.16
CA PHE A 442 7.93 -8.99 -0.72
C PHE A 442 8.76 -9.25 0.52
N VAL A 443 8.15 -9.90 1.50
CA VAL A 443 8.77 -10.40 2.73
C VAL A 443 8.15 -11.75 3.09
N ALA A 444 8.75 -12.52 3.99
CA ALA A 444 8.23 -13.81 4.42
C ALA A 444 8.29 -14.02 5.93
N GLY A 445 7.38 -14.85 6.42
CA GLY A 445 7.23 -15.21 7.84
C GLY A 445 6.53 -14.16 8.68
N ASP A 446 6.19 -14.50 9.92
CA ASP A 446 5.43 -13.64 10.83
C ASP A 446 6.16 -12.31 11.13
N SER A 447 7.49 -12.36 11.24
CA SER A 447 8.31 -11.15 11.44
C SER A 447 8.64 -10.41 10.14
N GLY A 448 8.47 -11.05 8.97
CA GLY A 448 8.91 -10.53 7.67
C GLY A 448 10.42 -10.58 7.46
N ASN A 449 11.13 -11.45 8.19
CA ASN A 449 12.60 -11.59 8.12
C ASN A 449 13.03 -13.00 7.67
N GLU A 450 12.09 -13.86 7.27
CA GLU A 450 12.45 -15.17 6.74
C GLU A 450 13.07 -15.06 5.35
N ASN A 451 13.91 -16.05 5.01
CA ASN A 451 14.59 -16.11 3.72
C ASN A 451 13.61 -16.29 2.56
N LEU A 452 13.60 -15.34 1.64
CA LEU A 452 12.80 -15.32 0.42
C LEU A 452 13.33 -16.25 -0.69
N ASP A 453 14.58 -16.70 -0.64
CA ASP A 453 15.19 -17.43 -1.76
C ASP A 453 14.47 -18.74 -2.06
N ARG A 454 13.84 -19.36 -1.06
CA ARG A 454 12.98 -20.54 -1.27
C ARG A 454 11.75 -20.30 -2.16
N TYR A 455 11.38 -19.03 -2.31
CA TYR A 455 10.27 -18.59 -3.18
C TYR A 455 10.74 -18.13 -4.56
N ALA A 456 12.06 -18.11 -4.78
CA ALA A 456 12.64 -17.71 -6.06
C ALA A 456 12.16 -18.65 -7.17
N ARG A 457 12.11 -18.13 -8.38
CA ARG A 457 11.77 -18.93 -9.57
C ARG A 457 12.86 -19.96 -9.83
N GLU A 458 12.47 -21.12 -10.33
CA GLU A 458 13.40 -22.16 -10.75
C GLU A 458 14.48 -21.60 -11.69
N GLY A 459 15.73 -21.91 -11.41
CA GLY A 459 16.90 -21.43 -12.16
C GLY A 459 17.32 -19.99 -11.85
N ALA A 460 16.64 -19.28 -10.94
CA ALA A 460 17.08 -17.97 -10.48
C ALA A 460 18.15 -18.08 -9.39
N THR A 461 19.07 -17.12 -9.36
CA THR A 461 20.16 -17.05 -8.35
C THR A 461 19.67 -16.60 -6.95
N GLY A 462 18.42 -16.22 -6.82
CA GLY A 462 17.78 -15.75 -5.58
C GLY A 462 16.48 -15.00 -5.86
N PHE A 463 15.84 -14.52 -4.79
CA PHE A 463 14.60 -13.75 -4.88
C PHE A 463 14.90 -12.26 -5.04
N HIS A 464 14.90 -11.77 -6.28
CA HIS A 464 15.31 -10.40 -6.59
C HIS A 464 14.14 -9.45 -6.82
N GLY A 465 14.33 -8.16 -6.50
CA GLY A 465 13.35 -7.11 -6.76
C GLY A 465 12.95 -6.94 -8.23
N GLY A 466 13.85 -7.32 -9.14
CA GLY A 466 13.61 -7.30 -10.60
C GLY A 466 12.74 -8.44 -11.14
N ASP A 467 12.30 -9.39 -10.30
CA ASP A 467 11.43 -10.49 -10.74
C ASP A 467 10.00 -10.32 -10.19
N TYR A 468 9.59 -11.05 -9.17
CA TYR A 468 8.19 -11.02 -8.70
C TYR A 468 7.71 -9.63 -8.24
N PRO A 469 8.51 -8.80 -7.53
CA PRO A 469 8.09 -7.44 -7.23
C PRO A 469 7.82 -6.60 -8.48
N ALA A 470 8.71 -6.65 -9.48
CA ALA A 470 8.54 -5.93 -10.74
C ALA A 470 7.37 -6.45 -11.58
N ARG A 471 7.12 -7.77 -11.60
CA ARG A 471 5.95 -8.37 -12.25
C ARG A 471 4.64 -7.97 -11.58
N THR A 472 4.61 -7.90 -10.24
CA THR A 472 3.44 -7.44 -9.48
C THR A 472 3.14 -5.99 -9.81
N TRP A 473 4.17 -5.16 -9.86
CA TRP A 473 4.07 -3.77 -10.27
C TRP A 473 3.50 -3.64 -11.70
N LEU A 474 4.02 -4.41 -12.65
CA LEU A 474 3.60 -4.38 -14.05
C LEU A 474 2.12 -4.76 -14.21
N ASP A 475 1.70 -5.87 -13.61
CA ASP A 475 0.30 -6.32 -13.68
C ASP A 475 -0.67 -5.28 -13.10
N TYR A 476 -0.30 -4.66 -11.99
CA TYR A 476 -1.07 -3.58 -11.38
C TYR A 476 -1.14 -2.36 -12.30
N MET A 477 0.02 -1.86 -12.77
CA MET A 477 0.11 -0.64 -13.55
C MET A 477 -0.54 -0.76 -14.93
N GLN A 478 -0.54 -1.94 -15.56
CA GLN A 478 -1.29 -2.19 -16.80
C GLN A 478 -2.79 -1.88 -16.64
N THR A 479 -3.33 -2.05 -15.45
CA THR A 479 -4.72 -1.71 -15.15
C THR A 479 -4.85 -0.26 -14.70
N ALA A 480 -4.01 0.21 -13.79
CA ALA A 480 -4.08 1.56 -13.24
C ALA A 480 -3.88 2.64 -14.32
N MET A 481 -2.94 2.44 -15.23
CA MET A 481 -2.62 3.41 -16.29
C MET A 481 -3.51 3.29 -17.53
N ARG A 482 -4.43 2.32 -17.58
CA ARG A 482 -5.27 2.11 -18.78
C ARG A 482 -6.14 3.33 -19.10
N GLY A 483 -5.91 3.91 -20.27
CA GLY A 483 -6.60 5.10 -20.75
C GLY A 483 -6.00 6.43 -20.28
N MET A 484 -4.92 6.38 -19.49
CA MET A 484 -4.16 7.57 -19.15
C MET A 484 -3.18 7.94 -20.29
N PRO A 485 -2.89 9.24 -20.50
CA PRO A 485 -1.91 9.65 -21.50
C PRO A 485 -0.49 9.24 -21.07
N ASN A 486 0.32 8.79 -22.03
CA ASN A 486 1.74 8.53 -21.80
C ASN A 486 2.51 9.86 -21.72
N LYS A 487 2.70 10.38 -20.50
CA LYS A 487 3.42 11.62 -20.23
C LYS A 487 4.91 11.35 -20.09
N SER A 488 5.73 12.09 -20.84
CA SER A 488 7.19 12.06 -20.72
C SER A 488 7.66 12.73 -19.42
N PHE A 489 8.79 12.28 -18.90
CA PHE A 489 9.54 13.01 -17.88
C PHE A 489 10.19 14.27 -18.50
N ALA A 490 10.52 15.24 -17.66
CA ALA A 490 11.36 16.35 -18.08
C ALA A 490 12.72 15.84 -18.58
N ALA A 491 13.31 16.55 -19.53
CA ALA A 491 14.67 16.27 -19.95
C ALA A 491 15.64 16.47 -18.77
N PRO A 492 16.77 15.76 -18.73
CA PRO A 492 17.76 15.98 -17.68
C PRO A 492 18.39 17.37 -17.79
N ASP A 493 18.60 18.01 -16.65
CA ASP A 493 19.25 19.33 -16.57
C ASP A 493 20.77 19.24 -16.54
N TRP A 494 21.30 18.04 -16.38
CA TRP A 494 22.73 17.76 -16.34
C TRP A 494 23.45 18.57 -15.24
N VAL A 495 22.93 18.52 -14.01
CA VAL A 495 23.51 19.23 -12.88
C VAL A 495 25.00 18.88 -12.68
N ASN A 496 25.79 19.87 -12.30
CA ASN A 496 27.22 19.73 -11.95
C ASN A 496 28.14 19.22 -13.08
N LEU A 497 27.74 19.29 -14.36
CA LEU A 497 28.62 18.87 -15.48
C LEU A 497 29.92 19.67 -15.58
N SER A 498 29.92 20.96 -15.20
CA SER A 498 31.08 21.85 -15.23
C SER A 498 32.07 21.67 -14.09
N GLY A 499 31.87 20.66 -13.21
CA GLY A 499 32.89 20.11 -12.35
C GLY A 499 33.32 20.95 -11.15
N LYS A 500 32.43 21.20 -10.19
CA LYS A 500 32.85 21.37 -8.81
C LYS A 500 32.67 20.03 -8.09
N HIS A 501 33.79 19.34 -7.82
CA HIS A 501 33.76 18.08 -7.11
C HIS A 501 34.07 18.31 -5.63
N TYR A 502 33.20 17.84 -4.76
CA TYR A 502 33.52 17.64 -3.36
C TYR A 502 34.34 16.36 -3.26
N GLY A 503 35.67 16.50 -3.26
CA GLY A 503 36.59 15.38 -3.09
C GLY A 503 36.87 15.10 -1.61
N SER A 504 36.88 13.86 -1.19
CA SER A 504 37.61 13.41 -0.01
C SER A 504 39.10 13.48 -0.30
N THR A 505 39.88 13.86 0.69
CA THR A 505 41.28 14.30 0.60
C THR A 505 42.29 13.23 0.19
N ASN A 506 41.94 11.95 -0.01
CA ASN A 506 42.88 10.85 -0.22
C ASN A 506 42.55 9.91 -1.40
N ARG A 507 41.66 10.23 -2.29
CA ARG A 507 41.40 9.44 -3.50
C ARG A 507 41.49 10.31 -4.78
N PRO A 508 41.77 9.71 -5.95
CA PRO A 508 41.83 10.45 -7.20
C PRO A 508 40.57 11.29 -7.40
N GLN A 509 40.74 12.55 -7.80
CA GLN A 509 39.62 13.44 -8.10
C GLN A 509 38.68 12.76 -9.08
N VAL A 510 37.37 12.87 -8.80
CA VAL A 510 36.34 12.43 -9.74
C VAL A 510 36.49 13.23 -11.04
N SER A 511 36.94 12.60 -12.10
CA SER A 511 37.00 13.21 -13.43
C SER A 511 35.65 13.05 -14.12
N VAL A 512 35.14 14.12 -14.71
CA VAL A 512 34.02 14.05 -15.63
C VAL A 512 34.59 13.80 -17.01
N GLU A 513 34.45 12.58 -17.53
CA GLU A 513 34.78 12.26 -18.92
C GLU A 513 33.52 12.24 -19.75
N ASP A 514 33.61 12.70 -20.96
CA ASP A 514 32.51 12.70 -21.92
C ASP A 514 32.28 11.28 -22.42
N ASP A 515 31.11 10.69 -22.10
CA ASP A 515 30.74 9.32 -22.53
C ASP A 515 30.46 9.24 -24.04
N SER A 516 30.60 10.35 -24.79
CA SER A 516 30.27 10.39 -26.23
C SER A 516 31.22 9.57 -27.13
N ASP A 517 32.40 9.14 -26.60
CA ASP A 517 33.41 8.41 -27.41
C ASP A 517 33.48 6.90 -27.18
N ARG A 518 32.69 6.31 -26.25
CA ARG A 518 32.80 4.85 -25.92
C ARG A 518 31.78 3.95 -26.63
N ASP A 519 30.76 4.47 -27.27
CA ASP A 519 29.80 3.65 -28.05
C ASP A 519 30.30 3.25 -29.45
N ARG A 520 31.54 3.68 -29.85
CA ARG A 520 32.08 3.39 -31.18
C ARG A 520 33.24 2.39 -31.26
N SER A 521 33.64 1.78 -30.12
CA SER A 521 34.78 0.85 -30.15
C SER A 521 34.39 -0.59 -29.80
N ASN A 522 33.43 -1.16 -30.52
CA ASN A 522 33.24 -2.62 -30.52
C ASN A 522 32.76 -3.11 -31.89
N GLN A 523 33.56 -2.80 -32.93
CA GLN A 523 33.61 -3.57 -34.17
C GLN A 523 35.09 -3.74 -34.53
N ASN A 524 35.64 -4.86 -34.08
CA ASN A 524 36.88 -5.41 -34.62
C ASN A 524 36.57 -6.02 -35.97
N ASP A 525 37.18 -5.51 -37.02
CA ASP A 525 37.66 -6.34 -38.13
C ASP A 525 38.95 -5.74 -38.72
N PRO A 526 39.95 -6.58 -39.07
CA PRO A 526 41.26 -6.11 -39.45
C PRO A 526 41.46 -6.07 -40.96
N GLU A 527 42.50 -5.29 -41.38
CA GLU A 527 43.14 -5.19 -42.70
C GLU A 527 42.55 -4.14 -43.67
N SER A 528 43.28 -3.13 -44.09
CA SER A 528 44.48 -3.05 -44.85
C SER A 528 44.84 -1.57 -45.23
N LEU A 529 46.10 -1.35 -45.27
CA LEU A 529 46.95 -0.28 -45.85
C LEU A 529 46.40 0.60 -46.96
N GLY A 530 46.70 1.93 -46.90
CA GLY A 530 46.85 2.78 -48.10
C GLY A 530 46.35 4.24 -47.97
N ARG A 531 47.28 5.18 -47.81
CA ARG A 531 47.15 6.63 -47.94
C ARG A 531 47.04 7.05 -49.42
N PRO A 532 46.72 8.32 -49.86
CA PRO A 532 46.45 9.59 -49.15
C PRO A 532 45.25 10.41 -49.68
N SER A 533 44.96 11.48 -48.97
CA SER A 533 44.02 12.58 -49.30
C SER A 533 44.32 13.29 -50.62
N PRO A 534 43.32 13.99 -51.25
CA PRO A 534 43.26 15.42 -51.03
C PRO A 534 41.84 16.06 -50.93
N THR A 535 41.83 17.25 -50.38
CA THR A 535 40.80 18.25 -50.12
C THR A 535 40.29 18.97 -51.39
N PRO A 536 39.41 19.99 -51.39
CA PRO A 536 37.96 19.89 -51.57
C PRO A 536 37.50 20.66 -52.83
N THR A 537 36.25 20.46 -53.24
CA THR A 537 35.59 21.52 -54.08
C THR A 537 34.05 21.44 -53.86
N ARG A 538 33.54 22.60 -53.60
CA ARG A 538 32.17 23.04 -53.48
C ARG A 538 31.52 23.13 -54.85
N THR A 539 30.27 22.68 -55.05
CA THR A 539 29.32 23.43 -55.94
C THR A 539 27.87 23.01 -55.63
N SER A 540 27.07 24.01 -55.76
CA SER A 540 25.65 24.16 -55.41
C SER A 540 24.71 23.59 -56.49
N ALA A 541 23.44 23.53 -56.11
CA ALA A 541 22.19 23.70 -56.87
C ALA A 541 21.45 22.44 -57.31
N SER A 542 20.28 22.29 -56.91
CA SER A 542 18.94 22.65 -57.33
C SER A 542 18.00 21.43 -57.41
N SER A 543 16.86 21.57 -56.74
CA SER A 543 15.63 20.80 -56.92
C SER A 543 15.05 21.00 -58.34
N PRO A 544 14.21 20.15 -58.89
CA PRO A 544 12.76 20.28 -58.64
C PRO A 544 11.93 18.95 -58.59
N GLU A 545 10.83 19.03 -57.91
CA GLU A 545 9.58 18.29 -58.13
C GLU A 545 8.87 18.72 -59.42
N PRO A 546 7.73 18.16 -59.91
CA PRO A 546 6.86 17.09 -59.44
C PRO A 546 6.29 16.19 -60.59
N SER A 547 5.33 15.34 -60.27
CA SER A 547 4.20 14.95 -61.16
C SER A 547 3.87 13.47 -61.23
N SER A 548 2.75 13.15 -60.75
CA SER A 548 1.45 12.62 -61.23
C SER A 548 1.22 11.11 -61.08
N ALA A 549 0.11 10.84 -60.46
CA ALA A 549 -0.70 9.60 -60.56
C ALA A 549 -1.35 9.49 -61.95
N PRO A 550 -1.87 8.33 -62.39
CA PRO A 550 -3.21 7.94 -62.00
C PRO A 550 -3.57 6.41 -61.92
N SER A 551 -4.57 6.12 -61.10
CA SER A 551 -5.87 5.44 -61.34
C SER A 551 -6.01 3.95 -61.67
N ARG A 552 -6.83 3.27 -60.87
CA ARG A 552 -7.95 2.33 -61.15
C ARG A 552 -7.60 0.93 -61.67
N GLU A 553 -8.19 -0.10 -61.10
CA GLU A 553 -9.52 -0.76 -61.15
C GLU A 553 -9.57 -1.92 -60.21
N GLN A 554 -10.51 -2.03 -59.35
CA GLN A 554 -11.86 -2.60 -59.32
C GLN A 554 -11.96 -4.13 -59.53
N SER A 555 -12.70 -4.69 -58.62
CA SER A 555 -13.67 -5.80 -58.63
C SER A 555 -13.12 -7.12 -58.10
N SER A 556 -13.78 -7.94 -57.30
CA SER A 556 -15.23 -8.11 -56.94
C SER A 556 -15.33 -9.15 -55.84
N GLU A 557 -16.27 -8.92 -54.93
CA GLU A 557 -16.93 -10.01 -54.17
C GLU A 557 -17.76 -10.90 -55.11
N PRO A 558 -18.14 -12.10 -54.68
CA PRO A 558 -19.45 -12.28 -54.07
C PRO A 558 -19.57 -13.36 -52.97
N SER A 559 -20.26 -13.07 -51.98
CA SER A 559 -21.52 -13.48 -51.36
C SER A 559 -21.98 -14.96 -51.43
N ALA A 560 -22.35 -15.45 -50.22
CA ALA A 560 -23.48 -16.30 -49.83
C ALA A 560 -23.46 -17.80 -50.10
N THR A 561 -23.74 -18.68 -49.16
CA THR A 561 -25.04 -19.08 -48.65
C THR A 561 -24.93 -20.30 -47.70
N ARG A 562 -25.62 -20.20 -46.56
CA ARG A 562 -26.41 -21.22 -45.82
C ARG A 562 -26.19 -22.73 -46.12
N THR A 563 -26.07 -23.55 -45.06
CA THR A 563 -27.20 -24.39 -44.62
C THR A 563 -26.92 -25.06 -43.26
N ALA A 564 -27.95 -25.12 -42.46
CA ALA A 564 -28.08 -25.81 -41.18
C ALA A 564 -28.23 -27.33 -41.38
N SER A 565 -27.85 -28.10 -40.35
CA SER A 565 -28.71 -29.19 -39.85
C SER A 565 -28.21 -29.74 -38.52
N ALA A 566 -29.14 -29.87 -37.63
CA ALA A 566 -29.14 -30.50 -36.34
C ALA A 566 -28.98 -32.01 -36.42
N HIS A 567 -28.43 -32.63 -35.42
CA HIS A 567 -29.00 -33.86 -34.83
C HIS A 567 -28.57 -34.02 -33.34
N THR A 568 -29.57 -34.04 -32.53
CA THR A 568 -29.77 -34.54 -31.18
C THR A 568 -29.29 -35.99 -31.02
N HIS A 569 -28.64 -36.33 -29.90
CA HIS A 569 -29.02 -37.54 -29.15
C HIS A 569 -28.66 -37.44 -27.67
N THR A 570 -29.72 -37.54 -26.90
CA THR A 570 -29.91 -37.78 -25.49
C THR A 570 -29.38 -39.16 -25.08
N SER A 571 -28.76 -39.28 -23.90
CA SER A 571 -29.08 -40.33 -22.93
C SER A 571 -28.37 -40.15 -21.58
N LYS A 572 -29.14 -40.08 -20.57
CA LYS A 572 -28.93 -40.42 -19.16
C LYS A 572 -29.83 -41.63 -18.91
N PRO A 573 -29.81 -42.44 -17.84
CA PRO A 573 -28.97 -42.51 -16.65
C PRO A 573 -28.57 -43.96 -16.28
N THR A 574 -27.78 -44.18 -15.19
CA THR A 574 -28.10 -45.26 -14.24
C THR A 574 -27.34 -45.11 -12.93
N GLN A 575 -28.11 -45.13 -11.84
CA GLN A 575 -27.71 -45.32 -10.46
C GLN A 575 -27.30 -46.76 -10.16
N THR A 576 -26.59 -46.93 -9.10
CA THR A 576 -26.64 -47.99 -8.03
C THR A 576 -25.26 -48.06 -7.37
N SER A 577 -24.98 -48.21 -6.10
CA SER A 577 -25.70 -48.47 -4.86
C SER A 577 -24.66 -48.42 -3.72
N GLN A 578 -25.04 -47.95 -2.56
CA GLN A 578 -24.38 -48.26 -1.27
C GLN A 578 -24.65 -49.72 -0.85
N PRO A 579 -23.85 -50.32 0.05
CA PRO A 579 -24.21 -50.41 1.46
C PRO A 579 -22.99 -50.23 2.39
N ALA A 580 -23.08 -49.61 3.54
CA ALA A 580 -23.66 -49.82 4.88
C ALA A 580 -22.91 -50.85 5.77
N HIS A 581 -22.74 -50.38 7.04
CA HIS A 581 -22.48 -51.10 8.29
C HIS A 581 -21.04 -51.51 8.61
N THR A 582 -20.51 -51.40 9.78
CA THR A 582 -20.84 -51.35 11.22
C THR A 582 -19.49 -51.23 11.92
N SER A 583 -19.23 -50.66 13.05
CA SER A 583 -19.71 -50.81 14.40
C SER A 583 -18.79 -50.04 15.38
N ARG A 584 -19.40 -49.51 16.41
CA ARG A 584 -18.79 -49.02 17.65
C ARG A 584 -18.60 -50.24 18.59
N PRO A 585 -17.69 -50.24 19.59
CA PRO A 585 -18.11 -50.19 20.98
C PRO A 585 -17.25 -49.26 21.86
N THR A 586 -17.85 -48.56 22.68
CA THR A 586 -18.22 -48.38 24.10
C THR A 586 -17.25 -48.89 25.18
N HIS A 587 -17.18 -48.01 26.22
CA HIS A 587 -16.83 -48.19 27.64
C HIS A 587 -15.34 -48.10 28.00
N THR A 588 -14.90 -47.44 29.10
CA THR A 588 -15.44 -47.36 30.44
C THR A 588 -14.73 -46.25 31.22
N SER A 589 -15.48 -45.59 32.09
CA SER A 589 -15.11 -44.67 33.15
C SER A 589 -14.30 -45.32 34.28
N THR A 590 -13.50 -44.55 35.01
CA THR A 590 -13.38 -44.61 36.50
C THR A 590 -12.71 -43.33 37.02
N HIS A 591 -13.39 -42.66 37.80
CA HIS A 591 -13.40 -42.13 39.15
C HIS A 591 -12.06 -42.09 39.95
N THR A 592 -11.93 -40.99 40.64
CA THR A 592 -11.60 -40.71 42.09
C THR A 592 -10.36 -39.83 42.19
N SER A 593 -10.17 -38.83 43.00
CA SER A 593 -10.86 -38.17 44.11
C SER A 593 -9.97 -37.01 44.57
N ARG A 594 -10.61 -35.98 45.10
CA ARG A 594 -10.01 -34.90 45.90
C ARG A 594 -9.74 -35.41 47.33
N PRO A 595 -8.78 -34.85 48.12
CA PRO A 595 -9.16 -33.94 49.19
C PRO A 595 -8.20 -32.75 49.40
N THR A 596 -8.74 -31.61 49.72
CA THR A 596 -8.97 -30.79 50.93
C THR A 596 -7.79 -30.52 51.88
N SER A 597 -7.65 -29.18 52.10
CA SER A 597 -7.44 -28.45 53.37
C SER A 597 -6.04 -28.32 53.97
N GLY A 598 -5.79 -27.11 54.46
CA GLY A 598 -4.80 -26.77 55.47
C GLY A 598 -4.30 -25.34 55.38
N GLU A 599 -5.01 -24.43 55.98
CA GLU A 599 -4.69 -23.26 56.78
C GLU A 599 -3.32 -23.28 57.46
N THR A 600 -2.64 -22.16 57.57
CA THR A 600 -2.47 -21.25 58.71
C THR A 600 -1.26 -20.33 58.55
N THR A 601 -1.49 -19.03 58.58
CA THR A 601 -1.13 -17.95 59.53
C THR A 601 0.30 -17.45 59.68
N HIS A 602 0.33 -16.13 59.76
CA HIS A 602 1.20 -15.17 60.49
C HIS A 602 2.59 -14.87 59.88
N GLY A 603 2.94 -13.67 59.75
CA GLY A 603 3.13 -12.39 60.39
C GLY A 603 4.25 -11.71 59.64
N GLY A 604 4.33 -10.48 59.39
CA GLY A 604 4.30 -9.35 60.25
C GLY A 604 5.52 -8.49 60.00
N ASN A 605 5.31 -7.20 59.83
CA ASN A 605 6.22 -6.07 60.09
C ASN A 605 7.22 -5.69 59.01
N GLN A 606 6.99 -4.53 58.39
CA GLN A 606 7.32 -3.13 58.78
C GLN A 606 8.74 -2.68 58.43
N LEU A 607 8.70 -1.57 57.77
CA LEU A 607 9.40 -0.28 57.94
C LEU A 607 10.48 0.08 56.93
N SER A 608 10.11 1.16 56.27
CA SER A 608 10.89 2.41 56.06
C SER A 608 12.17 2.32 55.28
N GLY A 609 12.48 3.22 54.39
CA GLY A 609 12.26 4.59 54.24
C GLY A 609 13.20 5.18 53.22
N ARG A 610 12.77 6.27 52.64
CA ARG A 610 13.54 7.44 52.16
C ARG A 610 14.67 7.23 51.15
N ALA A 611 14.49 7.72 49.97
CA ALA A 611 14.63 9.12 49.50
C ALA A 611 16.04 9.49 49.02
N GLN A 612 16.02 10.02 47.85
CA GLN A 612 16.73 11.17 47.29
C GLN A 612 17.91 10.96 46.39
N ASN A 613 17.66 11.48 45.18
CA ASN A 613 18.53 12.37 44.37
C ASN A 613 19.75 11.79 43.66
N GLY A 614 19.70 12.08 42.38
CA GLY A 614 20.75 12.11 41.38
C GLY A 614 20.11 12.19 40.01
#